data_5c47207972cfccf16d18e9abd04ca09a
#
_entry.id   5c47207972cfccf16d18e9abd04ca09a
#
_cell.length_a   1.000
_cell.length_b   1.000
_cell.length_c   1.000
_cell.angle_alpha   90.00
_cell.angle_beta   90.00
_cell.angle_gamma   90.00
#
_symmetry.space_group_name_H-M   'P 1'
#
loop_
_entity.id
_entity.type
_entity.pdbx_description
1 polymer ?
#
loop_
_entity_poly.entity_id
_entity_poly.type
_entity_poly.pdbx_seq_one_letter_code
_entity_poly.pdbx_strand_id
1 'polypeptide(L)'
;SWSALILAAGAGRRFGAGKSGAKLLAPLAGAPMIRRTVEAVVSAGLQDVVVATGAEHEAIAAALEGLACRFVRTHDWEEGMAASLRTGLAALAPDASGVFVFLGDMPLVPVALCGALAQQAEAAGYAARPRVSGTPGHPAAFTRAAFPDLTRLSGDSGAAALLKDRREGVAYIETEAFGAVLDIDSPADLEAAERAWNACATSATSDSAISRGALPKP
;
A
#
# COMPACT_ATOMS: atom_id res chain seq x y z
N SER A 1 4.64 1.97 -18.23
CA SER A 1 5.03 1.35 -16.94
C SER A 1 4.08 1.79 -15.82
N TRP A 2 3.85 0.93 -14.81
CA TRP A 2 3.07 1.25 -13.61
C TRP A 2 4.01 1.58 -12.46
N SER A 3 3.70 2.65 -11.72
CA SER A 3 4.44 3.06 -10.52
C SER A 3 3.66 2.70 -9.25
N ALA A 4 4.34 2.62 -8.12
CA ALA A 4 3.73 2.54 -6.80
C ALA A 4 3.89 3.87 -6.05
N LEU A 5 2.82 4.31 -5.41
CA LEU A 5 2.83 5.44 -4.49
C LEU A 5 2.32 4.97 -3.12
N ILE A 6 3.17 5.07 -2.11
CA ILE A 6 2.83 4.71 -0.74
C ILE A 6 2.64 5.98 0.06
N LEU A 7 1.44 6.17 0.62
CA LEU A 7 1.10 7.33 1.45
C LEU A 7 1.52 7.06 2.90
N ALA A 8 2.50 7.79 3.37
CA ALA A 8 3.13 7.63 4.69
C ALA A 8 3.26 8.96 5.47
N ALA A 9 2.46 9.96 5.12
CA ALA A 9 2.50 11.29 5.74
C ALA A 9 1.50 11.47 6.89
N GLY A 10 0.59 10.51 7.11
CA GLY A 10 -0.48 10.58 8.10
C GLY A 10 0.03 10.69 9.54
N ALA A 11 -0.61 11.56 10.32
CA ALA A 11 -0.19 11.93 11.66
C ALA A 11 -0.51 10.92 12.77
N GLY A 12 -1.00 9.73 12.48
CA GLY A 12 -1.22 8.65 13.47
C GLY A 12 -1.94 9.05 14.77
N ARG A 13 -2.82 10.05 14.73
CA ARG A 13 -3.39 10.76 15.91
C ARG A 13 -4.09 9.86 16.92
N ARG A 14 -4.45 8.63 16.52
CA ARG A 14 -5.19 7.66 17.35
C ARG A 14 -4.31 6.59 18.02
N PHE A 15 -3.03 6.53 17.69
CA PHE A 15 -2.12 5.45 18.12
C PHE A 15 -1.33 5.77 19.41
N GLY A 16 -1.90 6.56 20.30
CA GLY A 16 -1.30 6.91 21.60
C GLY A 16 -1.03 8.40 21.75
N ALA A 17 -1.20 8.91 22.96
CA ALA A 17 -1.04 10.31 23.29
C ALA A 17 0.38 10.80 22.98
N GLY A 18 0.50 11.69 21.99
CA GLY A 18 1.59 12.64 21.91
C GLY A 18 2.67 12.43 20.85
N LYS A 19 2.62 11.39 19.96
CA LYS A 19 3.61 11.28 18.88
C LYS A 19 2.93 10.94 17.54
N SER A 20 2.76 11.95 16.73
CA SER A 20 2.50 11.88 15.30
C SER A 20 3.54 10.99 14.63
N GLY A 21 3.14 10.06 13.78
CA GLY A 21 4.06 9.16 13.06
C GLY A 21 4.48 7.89 13.79
N ALA A 22 4.31 7.80 15.09
CA ALA A 22 4.67 6.61 15.89
C ALA A 22 3.96 5.34 15.43
N LYS A 23 2.75 5.45 14.83
CA LYS A 23 1.98 4.34 14.29
C LYS A 23 2.74 3.58 13.19
N LEU A 24 3.27 4.27 12.18
CA LEU A 24 3.99 3.64 11.06
C LEU A 24 5.34 3.05 11.48
N LEU A 25 5.91 3.54 12.57
CA LEU A 25 7.17 3.05 13.14
C LEU A 25 6.94 1.96 14.21
N ALA A 26 5.70 1.65 14.58
CA ALA A 26 5.38 0.58 15.52
C ALA A 26 5.89 -0.77 15.00
N PRO A 27 6.49 -1.61 15.87
CA PRO A 27 7.05 -2.89 15.44
C PRO A 27 5.96 -3.88 15.04
N LEU A 28 6.16 -4.52 13.88
CA LEU A 28 5.38 -5.64 13.38
C LEU A 28 6.36 -6.75 12.96
N ALA A 29 6.28 -7.90 13.62
CA ALA A 29 7.17 -9.04 13.34
C ALA A 29 8.66 -8.63 13.31
N GLY A 30 9.10 -7.84 14.30
CA GLY A 30 10.49 -7.44 14.49
C GLY A 30 11.02 -6.28 13.64
N ALA A 31 10.17 -5.62 12.84
CA ALA A 31 10.55 -4.43 12.07
C ALA A 31 9.44 -3.37 12.09
N PRO A 32 9.73 -2.09 11.80
CA PRO A 32 8.70 -1.07 11.69
C PRO A 32 7.60 -1.45 10.70
N MET A 33 6.34 -1.17 11.02
CA MET A 33 5.18 -1.48 10.17
C MET A 33 5.36 -0.96 8.75
N ILE A 34 5.79 0.30 8.61
CA ILE A 34 6.02 0.91 7.28
C ILE A 34 7.05 0.12 6.46
N ARG A 35 8.08 -0.44 7.10
CA ARG A 35 9.06 -1.28 6.44
C ARG A 35 8.41 -2.54 5.86
N ARG A 36 7.52 -3.19 6.61
CA ARG A 36 6.78 -4.37 6.14
C ARG A 36 5.91 -4.06 4.94
N THR A 37 5.22 -2.90 4.97
CA THR A 37 4.42 -2.45 3.82
C THR A 37 5.29 -2.21 2.59
N VAL A 38 6.40 -1.49 2.73
CA VAL A 38 7.28 -1.15 1.59
C VAL A 38 8.01 -2.39 1.07
N GLU A 39 8.47 -3.30 1.94
CA GLU A 39 9.04 -4.59 1.53
C GLU A 39 8.06 -5.39 0.65
N ALA A 40 6.79 -5.45 1.04
CA ALA A 40 5.76 -6.09 0.23
C ALA A 40 5.60 -5.43 -1.14
N VAL A 41 5.51 -4.09 -1.18
CA VAL A 41 5.34 -3.35 -2.44
C VAL A 41 6.56 -3.50 -3.35
N VAL A 42 7.78 -3.41 -2.82
CA VAL A 42 9.01 -3.62 -3.59
C VAL A 42 9.06 -5.05 -4.15
N SER A 43 8.58 -6.04 -3.40
CA SER A 43 8.53 -7.45 -3.86
C SER A 43 7.60 -7.67 -5.06
N ALA A 44 6.67 -6.74 -5.34
CA ALA A 44 5.83 -6.79 -6.53
C ALA A 44 6.59 -6.55 -7.85
N GLY A 45 7.88 -6.18 -7.78
CA GLY A 45 8.73 -5.98 -8.96
C GLY A 45 8.42 -4.70 -9.74
N LEU A 46 7.73 -3.73 -9.14
CA LEU A 46 7.50 -2.42 -9.75
C LEU A 46 8.80 -1.63 -9.82
N GLN A 47 9.09 -1.03 -10.96
CA GLN A 47 10.35 -0.33 -11.20
C GLN A 47 10.43 1.04 -10.50
N ASP A 48 9.30 1.68 -10.24
CA ASP A 48 9.21 2.99 -9.61
C ASP A 48 8.31 2.90 -8.36
N VAL A 49 8.95 2.99 -7.19
CA VAL A 49 8.27 2.95 -5.89
C VAL A 49 8.56 4.26 -5.15
N VAL A 50 7.54 5.08 -4.96
CA VAL A 50 7.62 6.39 -4.29
C VAL A 50 6.92 6.33 -2.96
N VAL A 51 7.58 6.80 -1.90
CA VAL A 51 7.02 6.94 -0.56
C VAL A 51 6.83 8.42 -0.25
N ALA A 52 5.57 8.85 -0.13
CA ALA A 52 5.22 10.22 0.26
C ALA A 52 5.18 10.31 1.80
N THR A 53 6.12 11.05 2.36
CA THR A 53 6.31 11.24 3.81
C THR A 53 5.84 12.61 4.27
N GLY A 54 5.69 12.79 5.57
CA GLY A 54 5.29 14.06 6.20
C GLY A 54 6.20 14.45 7.35
N ALA A 55 5.63 14.65 8.55
CA ALA A 55 6.35 15.10 9.75
C ALA A 55 7.50 14.16 10.13
N GLU A 56 7.34 12.85 9.97
CA GLU A 56 8.30 11.82 10.37
C GLU A 56 9.22 11.40 9.21
N HIS A 57 9.52 12.31 8.29
CA HIS A 57 10.31 12.01 7.08
C HIS A 57 11.62 11.30 7.40
N GLU A 58 12.42 11.85 8.31
CA GLU A 58 13.76 11.32 8.63
C GLU A 58 13.67 9.93 9.28
N ALA A 59 12.72 9.73 10.19
CA ALA A 59 12.53 8.45 10.87
C ALA A 59 12.02 7.36 9.92
N ILE A 60 11.09 7.71 9.01
CA ILE A 60 10.60 6.78 7.98
C ILE A 60 11.71 6.45 6.98
N ALA A 61 12.46 7.44 6.50
CA ALA A 61 13.57 7.22 5.60
C ALA A 61 14.62 6.27 6.21
N ALA A 62 14.97 6.46 7.48
CA ALA A 62 15.87 5.56 8.21
C ALA A 62 15.30 4.13 8.33
N ALA A 63 14.00 4.01 8.63
CA ALA A 63 13.33 2.70 8.73
C ALA A 63 13.32 1.92 7.40
N LEU A 64 13.42 2.61 6.27
CA LEU A 64 13.37 2.05 4.91
C LEU A 64 14.73 1.93 4.24
N GLU A 65 15.82 2.19 4.98
CA GLU A 65 17.19 2.09 4.45
C GLU A 65 17.43 0.72 3.80
N GLY A 66 18.05 0.74 2.61
CA GLY A 66 18.35 -0.46 1.82
C GLY A 66 17.22 -1.00 0.96
N LEU A 67 16.02 -0.43 1.02
CA LEU A 67 14.91 -0.79 0.13
C LEU A 67 14.95 0.04 -1.17
N ALA A 68 14.56 -0.59 -2.27
CA ALA A 68 14.51 0.04 -3.59
C ALA A 68 13.28 0.96 -3.72
N CYS A 69 13.29 2.08 -3.01
CA CYS A 69 12.22 3.09 -3.05
C CYS A 69 12.82 4.50 -3.02
N ARG A 70 12.05 5.47 -3.51
CA ARG A 70 12.37 6.89 -3.47
C ARG A 70 11.45 7.60 -2.49
N PHE A 71 11.93 8.67 -1.89
CA PHE A 71 11.15 9.48 -0.95
C PHE A 71 10.79 10.82 -1.56
N VAL A 72 9.58 11.28 -1.24
CA VAL A 72 9.19 12.68 -1.44
C VAL A 72 8.56 13.20 -0.15
N ARG A 73 9.03 14.37 0.30
CA ARG A 73 8.49 15.02 1.51
C ARG A 73 7.32 15.92 1.15
N THR A 74 6.18 15.68 1.78
CA THR A 74 5.02 16.56 1.71
C THR A 74 5.16 17.63 2.78
N HIS A 75 5.42 18.87 2.39
CA HIS A 75 5.61 19.98 3.34
C HIS A 75 4.29 20.45 3.94
N ASP A 76 3.22 20.38 3.18
CA ASP A 76 1.84 20.73 3.54
C ASP A 76 1.01 19.52 4.03
N TRP A 77 1.67 18.52 4.62
CA TRP A 77 1.03 17.27 5.07
C TRP A 77 -0.12 17.51 6.06
N GLU A 78 -0.11 18.62 6.79
CA GLU A 78 -1.19 19.00 7.73
C GLU A 78 -2.51 19.33 7.03
N GLU A 79 -2.49 19.63 5.75
CA GLU A 79 -3.69 19.86 4.92
C GLU A 79 -4.46 18.55 4.64
N GLY A 80 -3.89 17.40 4.98
CA GLY A 80 -4.53 16.10 4.87
C GLY A 80 -3.92 15.18 3.79
N MET A 81 -4.57 14.04 3.57
CA MET A 81 -4.08 12.98 2.69
C MET A 81 -3.93 13.43 1.23
N ALA A 82 -4.80 14.34 0.77
CA ALA A 82 -4.75 14.86 -0.60
C ALA A 82 -3.45 15.59 -0.92
N ALA A 83 -2.85 16.29 0.04
CA ALA A 83 -1.54 16.95 -0.12
C ALA A 83 -0.45 15.91 -0.41
N SER A 84 -0.40 14.83 0.36
CA SER A 84 0.56 13.74 0.16
C SER A 84 0.36 13.03 -1.17
N LEU A 85 -0.89 12.85 -1.59
CA LEU A 85 -1.22 12.26 -2.87
C LEU A 85 -0.71 13.14 -4.03
N ARG A 86 -0.96 14.45 -4.00
CA ARG A 86 -0.47 15.41 -5.02
C ARG A 86 1.06 15.40 -5.10
N THR A 87 1.72 15.48 -3.96
CA THR A 87 3.18 15.47 -3.89
C THR A 87 3.76 14.17 -4.44
N GLY A 88 3.16 13.04 -4.08
CA GLY A 88 3.56 11.73 -4.57
C GLY A 88 3.36 11.56 -6.06
N LEU A 89 2.20 11.97 -6.61
CA LEU A 89 1.92 11.90 -8.04
C LEU A 89 2.91 12.73 -8.87
N ALA A 90 3.28 13.92 -8.40
CA ALA A 90 4.24 14.79 -9.06
C ALA A 90 5.66 14.19 -9.08
N ALA A 91 5.96 13.26 -8.18
CA ALA A 91 7.26 12.60 -8.07
C ALA A 91 7.35 11.28 -8.85
N LEU A 92 6.26 10.79 -9.45
CA LEU A 92 6.27 9.57 -10.25
C LEU A 92 7.12 9.73 -11.51
N ALA A 93 7.53 8.60 -12.08
CA ALA A 93 8.21 8.59 -13.36
C ALA A 93 7.34 9.27 -14.44
N PRO A 94 7.90 10.17 -15.28
CA PRO A 94 7.13 10.95 -16.25
C PRO A 94 6.36 10.10 -17.28
N ASP A 95 6.86 8.89 -17.56
CA ASP A 95 6.29 7.91 -18.47
C ASP A 95 5.34 6.91 -17.79
N ALA A 96 5.02 7.11 -16.51
CA ALA A 96 4.10 6.23 -15.81
C ALA A 96 2.73 6.19 -16.50
N SER A 97 2.29 5.00 -16.92
CA SER A 97 0.98 4.75 -17.53
C SER A 97 -0.14 4.63 -16.50
N GLY A 98 0.23 4.37 -15.25
CA GLY A 98 -0.70 4.29 -14.12
C GLY A 98 0.03 4.25 -12.79
N VAL A 99 -0.74 4.30 -11.71
CA VAL A 99 -0.24 4.28 -10.35
C VAL A 99 -1.05 3.34 -9.48
N PHE A 100 -0.37 2.54 -8.67
CA PHE A 100 -0.96 1.86 -7.53
C PHE A 100 -0.81 2.73 -6.30
N VAL A 101 -1.92 3.07 -5.65
CA VAL A 101 -1.91 3.82 -4.39
C VAL A 101 -2.03 2.85 -3.24
N PHE A 102 -1.00 2.84 -2.39
CA PHE A 102 -0.91 2.05 -1.17
C PHE A 102 -0.98 2.96 0.05
N LEU A 103 -1.44 2.40 1.18
CA LEU A 103 -1.39 3.07 2.47
C LEU A 103 -0.29 2.45 3.33
N GLY A 104 0.52 3.28 3.99
CA GLY A 104 1.65 2.83 4.81
C GLY A 104 1.26 1.94 6.00
N ASP A 105 0.01 2.02 6.46
CA ASP A 105 -0.56 1.26 7.57
C ASP A 105 -1.27 -0.05 7.14
N MET A 106 -1.04 -0.50 5.91
CA MET A 106 -1.60 -1.75 5.38
C MET A 106 -0.50 -2.76 5.02
N PRO A 107 0.19 -3.36 6.01
CA PRO A 107 1.33 -4.23 5.76
C PRO A 107 0.99 -5.58 5.12
N LEU A 108 -0.28 -5.99 5.17
CA LEU A 108 -0.77 -7.23 4.56
C LEU A 108 -1.44 -7.00 3.20
N VAL A 109 -1.25 -5.83 2.60
CA VAL A 109 -1.82 -5.49 1.28
C VAL A 109 -1.44 -6.55 0.23
N PRO A 110 -2.42 -7.06 -0.56
CA PRO A 110 -2.18 -8.15 -1.50
C PRO A 110 -1.48 -7.67 -2.78
N VAL A 111 -0.18 -7.49 -2.74
CA VAL A 111 0.63 -7.02 -3.87
C VAL A 111 0.61 -7.99 -5.08
N ALA A 112 0.32 -9.25 -4.86
CA ALA A 112 0.15 -10.23 -5.94
C ALA A 112 -0.98 -9.86 -6.92
N LEU A 113 -1.94 -9.02 -6.51
CA LEU A 113 -3.02 -8.57 -7.36
C LEU A 113 -2.63 -7.41 -8.29
N CYS A 114 -1.46 -6.79 -8.13
CA CYS A 114 -1.07 -5.60 -8.91
C CYS A 114 -1.16 -5.83 -10.42
N GLY A 115 -0.65 -6.95 -10.94
CA GLY A 115 -0.72 -7.25 -12.37
C GLY A 115 -2.16 -7.32 -12.90
N ALA A 116 -3.04 -8.03 -12.20
CA ALA A 116 -4.45 -8.15 -12.58
C ALA A 116 -5.19 -6.80 -12.43
N LEU A 117 -4.88 -6.03 -11.38
CA LEU A 117 -5.47 -4.71 -11.17
C LEU A 117 -5.07 -3.72 -12.27
N ALA A 118 -3.82 -3.74 -12.73
CA ALA A 118 -3.38 -2.92 -13.86
C ALA A 118 -4.18 -3.24 -15.13
N GLN A 119 -4.30 -4.52 -15.47
CA GLN A 119 -5.06 -4.97 -16.64
C GLN A 119 -6.53 -4.56 -16.56
N GLN A 120 -7.16 -4.74 -15.40
CA GLN A 120 -8.55 -4.38 -15.19
C GLN A 120 -8.77 -2.85 -15.22
N ALA A 121 -7.84 -2.07 -14.66
CA ALA A 121 -7.89 -0.61 -14.72
C ALA A 121 -7.77 -0.09 -16.16
N GLU A 122 -6.87 -0.67 -16.95
CA GLU A 122 -6.68 -0.34 -18.36
C GLU A 122 -7.93 -0.71 -19.18
N ALA A 123 -8.49 -1.90 -18.95
CA ALA A 123 -9.72 -2.33 -19.63
C ALA A 123 -10.94 -1.46 -19.27
N ALA A 124 -11.04 -1.05 -18.01
CA ALA A 124 -12.11 -0.14 -17.55
C ALA A 124 -11.87 1.31 -17.97
N GLY A 125 -10.63 1.68 -18.32
CA GLY A 125 -10.23 3.00 -18.78
C GLY A 125 -9.94 4.01 -17.67
N TYR A 126 -10.07 3.66 -16.38
CA TYR A 126 -9.88 4.61 -15.30
C TYR A 126 -9.23 4.01 -14.04
N ALA A 127 -9.86 3.03 -13.40
CA ALA A 127 -9.35 2.46 -12.15
C ALA A 127 -9.78 1.01 -11.91
N ALA A 128 -9.06 0.33 -11.02
CA ALA A 128 -9.46 -0.96 -10.46
C ALA A 128 -9.06 -1.07 -8.99
N ARG A 129 -9.81 -1.83 -8.21
CA ARG A 129 -9.47 -2.14 -6.80
C ARG A 129 -9.91 -3.55 -6.42
N PRO A 130 -9.24 -4.18 -5.42
CA PRO A 130 -9.74 -5.40 -4.82
C PRO A 130 -11.01 -5.13 -4.02
N ARG A 131 -11.85 -6.15 -3.88
CA ARG A 131 -13.05 -6.11 -3.04
C ARG A 131 -13.14 -7.40 -2.23
N VAL A 132 -13.30 -7.27 -0.92
CA VAL A 132 -13.43 -8.39 0.02
C VAL A 132 -14.84 -8.36 0.61
N SER A 133 -15.65 -9.37 0.34
CA SER A 133 -17.03 -9.45 0.85
C SER A 133 -17.81 -8.15 0.65
N GLY A 134 -17.73 -7.55 -0.53
CA GLY A 134 -18.39 -6.30 -0.87
C GLY A 134 -17.67 -5.03 -0.43
N THR A 135 -16.61 -5.11 0.37
CA THR A 135 -15.83 -3.96 0.83
C THR A 135 -14.65 -3.68 -0.10
N PRO A 136 -14.60 -2.51 -0.77
CA PRO A 136 -13.46 -2.14 -1.60
C PRO A 136 -12.19 -1.92 -0.76
N GLY A 137 -11.06 -2.40 -1.27
CA GLY A 137 -9.78 -2.37 -0.56
C GLY A 137 -8.64 -1.71 -1.35
N HIS A 138 -7.42 -1.99 -0.91
CA HIS A 138 -6.16 -1.52 -1.50
C HIS A 138 -5.32 -2.71 -2.00
N PRO A 139 -4.36 -2.46 -2.93
CA PRO A 139 -4.07 -1.16 -3.55
C PRO A 139 -5.19 -0.73 -4.50
N ALA A 140 -5.36 0.59 -4.64
CA ALA A 140 -6.20 1.15 -5.68
C ALA A 140 -5.32 1.45 -6.91
N ALA A 141 -5.66 0.88 -8.06
CA ALA A 141 -4.95 1.08 -9.32
C ALA A 141 -5.66 2.15 -10.16
N PHE A 142 -4.93 3.15 -10.60
CA PHE A 142 -5.45 4.24 -11.43
C PHE A 142 -4.65 4.35 -12.71
N THR A 143 -5.32 4.41 -13.85
CA THR A 143 -4.67 4.74 -15.12
C THR A 143 -4.27 6.22 -15.13
N ARG A 144 -3.41 6.61 -16.07
CA ARG A 144 -3.01 8.02 -16.24
C ARG A 144 -4.19 8.97 -16.46
N ALA A 145 -5.30 8.47 -17.01
CA ALA A 145 -6.54 9.26 -17.19
C ALA A 145 -7.12 9.80 -15.87
N ALA A 146 -6.86 9.12 -14.75
CA ALA A 146 -7.33 9.54 -13.43
C ALA A 146 -6.43 10.60 -12.75
N PHE A 147 -5.21 10.83 -13.24
CA PHE A 147 -4.23 11.73 -12.57
C PHE A 147 -4.76 13.16 -12.37
N PRO A 148 -5.42 13.80 -13.35
CA PRO A 148 -5.99 15.13 -13.14
C PRO A 148 -7.02 15.17 -12.00
N ASP A 149 -7.85 14.14 -11.87
CA ASP A 149 -8.88 14.08 -10.83
C ASP A 149 -8.25 13.81 -9.47
N LEU A 150 -7.26 12.91 -9.39
CA LEU A 150 -6.49 12.66 -8.17
C LEU A 150 -5.79 13.94 -7.67
N THR A 151 -5.26 14.74 -8.57
CA THR A 151 -4.57 16.01 -8.24
C THR A 151 -5.52 17.07 -7.70
N ARG A 152 -6.81 17.02 -8.08
CA ARG A 152 -7.84 17.96 -7.60
C ARG A 152 -8.43 17.62 -6.24
N LEU A 153 -8.16 16.45 -5.70
CA LEU A 153 -8.61 16.08 -4.36
C LEU A 153 -8.08 17.07 -3.32
N SER A 154 -8.83 17.27 -2.24
CA SER A 154 -8.50 18.21 -1.16
C SER A 154 -8.79 17.61 0.21
N GLY A 155 -8.18 18.17 1.25
CA GLY A 155 -8.39 17.80 2.64
C GLY A 155 -7.96 16.35 2.90
N ASP A 156 -8.70 15.65 3.74
CA ASP A 156 -8.43 14.26 4.13
C ASP A 156 -8.92 13.22 3.09
N SER A 157 -9.36 13.67 1.92
CA SER A 157 -9.79 12.78 0.85
C SER A 157 -8.60 12.02 0.26
N GLY A 158 -8.56 10.72 0.45
CA GLY A 158 -7.60 9.83 -0.22
C GLY A 158 -8.06 9.44 -1.62
N ALA A 159 -7.16 8.81 -2.38
CA ALA A 159 -7.44 8.35 -3.74
C ALA A 159 -8.70 7.47 -3.86
N ALA A 160 -8.97 6.64 -2.86
CA ALA A 160 -10.15 5.79 -2.82
C ALA A 160 -11.47 6.57 -2.76
N ALA A 161 -11.47 7.79 -2.19
CA ALA A 161 -12.65 8.64 -2.14
C ALA A 161 -13.16 9.03 -3.54
N LEU A 162 -12.24 9.15 -4.52
CA LEU A 162 -12.58 9.44 -5.91
C LEU A 162 -13.46 8.36 -6.54
N LEU A 163 -13.37 7.12 -6.04
CA LEU A 163 -14.08 5.96 -6.58
C LEU A 163 -15.40 5.67 -5.88
N LYS A 164 -15.69 6.34 -4.74
CA LYS A 164 -16.86 6.04 -3.91
C LYS A 164 -18.18 6.16 -4.66
N ASP A 165 -18.32 7.23 -5.45
CA ASP A 165 -19.54 7.53 -6.19
C ASP A 165 -19.39 7.31 -7.71
N ARG A 166 -18.21 6.87 -8.16
CA ARG A 166 -17.94 6.62 -9.56
C ARG A 166 -18.41 5.23 -9.97
N ARG A 167 -19.38 5.17 -10.90
CA ARG A 167 -19.95 3.91 -11.39
C ARG A 167 -19.32 3.41 -12.68
N GLU A 168 -18.76 4.32 -13.48
CA GLU A 168 -18.17 4.02 -14.78
C GLU A 168 -16.64 4.07 -14.75
N GLY A 169 -16.02 3.22 -15.52
CA GLY A 169 -14.55 3.16 -15.66
C GLY A 169 -13.84 2.55 -14.47
N VAL A 170 -14.55 1.89 -13.54
CA VAL A 170 -13.96 1.25 -12.35
C VAL A 170 -14.26 -0.23 -12.35
N ALA A 171 -13.21 -1.04 -12.27
CA ALA A 171 -13.31 -2.49 -12.13
C ALA A 171 -13.02 -2.93 -10.69
N TYR A 172 -13.58 -4.08 -10.32
CA TYR A 172 -13.34 -4.70 -9.02
C TYR A 172 -12.87 -6.14 -9.20
N ILE A 173 -11.86 -6.53 -8.42
CA ILE A 173 -11.39 -7.91 -8.33
C ILE A 173 -11.85 -8.47 -7.00
N GLU A 174 -12.75 -9.43 -7.02
CA GLU A 174 -13.17 -10.15 -5.81
C GLU A 174 -12.01 -10.99 -5.28
N THR A 175 -11.75 -10.90 -3.99
CA THR A 175 -10.67 -11.63 -3.33
C THR A 175 -11.03 -11.95 -1.89
N GLU A 176 -10.44 -13.00 -1.35
CA GLU A 176 -10.51 -13.36 0.08
C GLU A 176 -9.31 -12.79 0.87
N ALA A 177 -8.40 -12.08 0.22
CA ALA A 177 -7.22 -11.49 0.84
C ALA A 177 -7.63 -10.31 1.75
N PHE A 178 -7.95 -10.59 3.00
CA PHE A 178 -8.42 -9.60 3.98
C PHE A 178 -7.43 -8.45 4.21
N GLY A 179 -6.14 -8.65 3.94
CA GLY A 179 -5.13 -7.59 3.96
C GLY A 179 -5.43 -6.42 3.03
N ALA A 180 -6.30 -6.61 2.03
CA ALA A 180 -6.77 -5.54 1.16
C ALA A 180 -7.64 -4.50 1.88
N VAL A 181 -8.28 -4.87 2.99
CA VAL A 181 -9.20 -4.03 3.77
C VAL A 181 -8.75 -3.83 5.23
N LEU A 182 -7.59 -4.38 5.59
CA LEU A 182 -7.03 -4.27 6.95
C LEU A 182 -6.06 -3.09 7.02
N ASP A 183 -6.51 -1.99 7.57
CA ASP A 183 -5.66 -0.90 8.05
C ASP A 183 -5.45 -1.03 9.56
N ILE A 184 -4.26 -0.65 10.03
CA ILE A 184 -3.91 -0.76 11.44
C ILE A 184 -4.10 0.60 12.09
N ASP A 185 -5.20 0.75 12.85
CA ASP A 185 -5.57 1.99 13.54
C ASP A 185 -5.47 1.89 15.07
N SER A 186 -5.31 0.68 15.61
CA SER A 186 -5.26 0.43 17.05
C SER A 186 -4.21 -0.62 17.39
N PRO A 187 -3.76 -0.72 18.67
CA PRO A 187 -2.92 -1.83 19.13
C PRO A 187 -3.55 -3.21 18.88
N ALA A 188 -4.88 -3.34 18.98
CA ALA A 188 -5.58 -4.60 18.70
C ALA A 188 -5.47 -4.99 17.22
N ASP A 189 -5.52 -4.03 16.29
CA ASP A 189 -5.30 -4.28 14.86
C ASP A 189 -3.86 -4.73 14.60
N LEU A 190 -2.89 -4.14 15.31
CA LEU A 190 -1.48 -4.54 15.21
C LEU A 190 -1.27 -5.99 15.66
N GLU A 191 -1.87 -6.40 16.77
CA GLU A 191 -1.83 -7.79 17.25
C GLU A 191 -2.48 -8.75 16.25
N ALA A 192 -3.61 -8.38 15.65
CA ALA A 192 -4.28 -9.17 14.62
C ALA A 192 -3.41 -9.32 13.37
N ALA A 193 -2.76 -8.24 12.93
CA ALA A 193 -1.83 -8.26 11.80
C ALA A 193 -0.60 -9.14 12.09
N GLU A 194 -0.08 -9.11 13.32
CA GLU A 194 1.07 -9.92 13.72
C GLU A 194 0.74 -11.42 13.74
N ARG A 195 -0.45 -11.79 14.25
CA ARG A 195 -0.94 -13.17 14.16
C ARG A 195 -1.06 -13.67 12.73
N ALA A 196 -1.62 -12.85 11.85
CA ALA A 196 -1.76 -13.17 10.42
C ALA A 196 -0.42 -13.28 9.71
N TRP A 197 0.51 -12.37 10.01
CA TRP A 197 1.88 -12.42 9.48
C TRP A 197 2.58 -13.72 9.84
N ASN A 198 2.54 -14.11 11.11
CA ASN A 198 3.17 -15.34 11.60
C ASN A 198 2.52 -16.60 11.01
N ALA A 199 1.20 -16.61 10.81
CA ALA A 199 0.50 -17.72 10.16
C ALA A 199 0.94 -17.91 8.69
N CYS A 200 1.13 -16.83 7.94
CA CYS A 200 1.65 -16.88 6.57
C CYS A 200 3.11 -17.39 6.53
N ALA A 201 3.95 -16.98 7.48
CA ALA A 201 5.34 -17.42 7.55
C ALA A 201 5.47 -18.93 7.84
N THR A 202 4.60 -19.49 8.69
CA THR A 202 4.59 -20.94 9.01
C THR A 202 4.08 -21.79 7.85
N SER A 203 3.11 -21.32 7.06
CA SER A 203 2.63 -22.06 5.87
C SER A 203 3.69 -22.12 4.77
N ALA A 204 4.44 -21.06 4.54
CA ALA A 204 5.51 -21.02 3.55
C ALA A 204 6.67 -21.98 3.88
N THR A 205 6.96 -22.21 5.18
CA THR A 205 7.97 -23.18 5.62
C THR A 205 7.52 -24.63 5.50
N SER A 206 6.23 -24.93 5.62
CA SER A 206 5.70 -26.29 5.46
C SER A 206 5.70 -26.75 4.00
N ASP A 207 5.42 -25.88 3.05
CA ASP A 207 5.46 -26.20 1.62
C ASP A 207 6.89 -26.47 1.10
N SER A 208 7.89 -25.80 1.66
CA SER A 208 9.30 -26.07 1.31
C SER A 208 9.84 -27.37 1.89
N ALA A 209 9.25 -27.91 2.95
CA ALA A 209 9.65 -29.17 3.56
C ALA A 209 9.07 -30.40 2.81
N ILE A 210 7.90 -30.26 2.18
CA ILE A 210 7.26 -31.35 1.40
C ILE A 210 7.97 -31.60 0.07
N SER A 211 8.62 -30.60 -0.51
CA SER A 211 9.32 -30.76 -1.80
C SER A 211 10.72 -31.42 -1.71
N ARG A 212 11.23 -31.72 -0.49
CA ARG A 212 12.55 -32.35 -0.29
C ARG A 212 12.52 -33.83 0.12
N GLY A 213 11.37 -34.45 0.16
CA GLY A 213 11.21 -35.86 0.58
C GLY A 213 10.85 -36.79 -0.57
N ALA A 214 11.82 -37.64 -0.95
CA ALA A 214 11.68 -38.88 -1.69
C ALA A 214 11.98 -38.86 -3.19
N LEU A 215 13.26 -39.06 -3.51
CA LEU A 215 13.64 -39.86 -4.67
C LEU A 215 13.71 -41.34 -4.24
N PRO A 216 13.01 -42.30 -4.89
CA PRO A 216 13.27 -43.71 -4.69
C PRO A 216 14.57 -44.08 -5.40
N LYS A 217 15.47 -44.81 -4.69
CA LYS A 217 16.62 -45.45 -5.31
C LYS A 217 16.19 -46.74 -6.01
N PRO A 218 16.97 -47.13 -7.04
CA PRO A 218 16.69 -48.27 -7.91
C PRO A 218 16.71 -49.62 -7.21
#